data_be3d2cab992e4710bf8d262a7cab5c7d
#
_entry.id   be3d2cab992e4710bf8d262a7cab5c7d
#
_cell.length_a   1.000
_cell.length_b   1.000
_cell.length_c   1.000
_cell.angle_alpha   90.00
_cell.angle_beta   90.00
_cell.angle_gamma   90.00
#
_symmetry.space_group_name_H-M   'P 1'
#
loop_
_entity.id
_entity.type
_entity.pdbx_description
1 polymer ?
#
loop_
_entity_poly.entity_id
_entity_poly.type
_entity_poly.pdbx_seq_one_letter_code
_entity_poly.pdbx_strand_id
1 'polypeptide(L)'
;MPPEGLSAKEHELAHSERVEEYLRRVAREGGFPLLMPDHVPNTHLALTLGEWARDAGEERHVATHRAIFDARYGRGLDLGSRQVLLGIAASLGLDTQDISRAWDERRFDERLGQFRHLALYLGVAATPAALVCNELLIGSRPYQVLSDALGRCMVTPASAESGD
;
A
#
# COMPACT_ATOMS: atom_id res chain seq x y z
N MET A 1 13.97 7.13 0.18
CA MET A 1 13.71 7.37 1.62
C MET A 1 14.89 6.83 2.40
N PRO A 2 15.40 7.55 3.42
CA PRO A 2 16.49 7.06 4.25
C PRO A 2 16.11 5.76 4.99
N PRO A 3 17.08 4.90 5.35
CA PRO A 3 16.80 3.64 6.06
C PRO A 3 16.04 3.84 7.38
N GLU A 4 16.34 4.92 8.10
CA GLU A 4 15.71 5.30 9.37
C GLU A 4 14.32 5.91 9.24
N GLY A 5 13.84 6.19 8.04
CA GLY A 5 12.61 6.93 7.80
C GLY A 5 12.78 8.44 7.85
N LEU A 6 11.69 9.17 8.11
CA LEU A 6 11.66 10.64 8.23
C LEU A 6 10.97 11.04 9.53
N SER A 7 11.43 12.13 10.16
CA SER A 7 10.72 12.73 11.29
C SER A 7 9.41 13.41 10.83
N ALA A 8 8.46 13.59 11.76
CA ALA A 8 7.21 14.29 11.47
C ALA A 8 7.44 15.70 10.90
N LYS A 9 8.45 16.42 11.41
CA LYS A 9 8.77 17.79 10.92
C LYS A 9 9.21 17.81 9.44
N GLU A 10 9.91 16.78 8.98
CA GLU A 10 10.31 16.65 7.58
C GLU A 10 9.14 16.23 6.70
N HIS A 11 8.11 15.62 7.29
CA HIS A 11 6.89 15.20 6.60
C HIS A 11 5.76 16.26 6.67
N GLU A 12 5.84 17.20 7.57
CA GLU A 12 4.81 18.24 7.84
C GLU A 12 4.46 19.10 6.60
N LEU A 13 5.40 19.19 5.65
CA LEU A 13 5.15 19.81 4.34
C LEU A 13 4.19 19.03 3.43
N ALA A 14 3.90 17.76 3.75
CA ALA A 14 3.07 16.88 2.92
C ALA A 14 1.65 16.64 3.49
N HIS A 15 1.41 16.92 4.77
CA HIS A 15 0.11 16.70 5.41
C HIS A 15 -0.47 18.02 5.92
N SER A 16 -1.41 18.58 5.17
CA SER A 16 -2.21 19.67 5.69
C SER A 16 -3.15 19.17 6.80
N GLU A 17 -3.41 20.00 7.82
CA GLU A 17 -4.40 19.71 8.88
C GLU A 17 -5.74 19.21 8.32
N ARG A 18 -6.13 19.70 7.13
CA ARG A 18 -7.33 19.25 6.41
C ARG A 18 -7.31 17.78 6.03
N VAL A 19 -6.15 17.24 5.60
CA VAL A 19 -6.01 15.82 5.24
C VAL A 19 -6.10 14.97 6.49
N GLU A 20 -5.46 15.39 7.56
CA GLU A 20 -5.51 14.68 8.85
C GLU A 20 -6.95 14.64 9.42
N GLU A 21 -7.65 15.77 9.40
CA GLU A 21 -9.05 15.85 9.85
C GLU A 21 -9.96 14.96 8.99
N TYR A 22 -9.77 14.98 7.68
CA TYR A 22 -10.48 14.08 6.76
C TYR A 22 -10.24 12.61 7.10
N LEU A 23 -8.98 12.20 7.27
CA LEU A 23 -8.62 10.83 7.61
C LEU A 23 -9.21 10.39 8.96
N ARG A 24 -9.12 11.25 9.99
CA ARG A 24 -9.73 10.99 11.31
C ARG A 24 -11.24 10.82 11.23
N ARG A 25 -11.92 11.62 10.41
CA ARG A 25 -13.35 11.49 10.18
C ARG A 25 -13.69 10.16 9.50
N VAL A 26 -13.05 9.82 8.39
CA VAL A 26 -13.29 8.59 7.64
C VAL A 26 -13.01 7.36 8.50
N ALA A 27 -11.94 7.38 9.29
CA ALA A 27 -11.61 6.30 10.22
C ALA A 27 -12.71 6.10 11.27
N ARG A 28 -13.22 7.19 11.87
CA ARG A 28 -14.33 7.11 12.84
C ARG A 28 -15.61 6.57 12.21
N GLU A 29 -15.97 7.06 11.00
CA GLU A 29 -17.16 6.60 10.27
C GLU A 29 -17.06 5.12 9.89
N GLY A 30 -15.85 4.65 9.53
CA GLY A 30 -15.57 3.27 9.20
C GLY A 30 -15.34 2.34 10.39
N GLY A 31 -15.26 2.87 11.63
CA GLY A 31 -14.96 2.09 12.84
C GLY A 31 -13.51 1.57 12.88
N PHE A 32 -12.58 2.21 12.18
CA PHE A 32 -11.17 1.82 12.15
C PHE A 32 -10.34 2.61 13.16
N PRO A 33 -9.42 1.95 13.89
CA PRO A 33 -8.44 2.67 14.70
C PRO A 33 -7.50 3.46 13.79
N LEU A 34 -7.23 4.71 14.13
CA LEU A 34 -6.27 5.54 13.41
C LEU A 34 -5.37 6.27 14.39
N LEU A 35 -4.15 5.78 14.51
CA LEU A 35 -3.04 6.50 15.12
C LEU A 35 -2.27 7.24 14.02
N MET A 36 -1.87 8.47 14.32
CA MET A 36 -1.01 9.28 13.44
C MET A 36 0.37 9.37 14.12
N PRO A 37 1.27 8.41 13.86
CA PRO A 37 2.59 8.42 14.49
C PRO A 37 3.48 9.57 13.99
N ASP A 38 4.29 10.09 14.87
CA ASP A 38 5.23 11.21 14.61
C ASP A 38 6.41 10.84 13.71
N HIS A 39 6.43 9.63 13.20
CA HIS A 39 7.50 9.06 12.40
C HIS A 39 6.96 8.43 11.13
N VAL A 40 7.60 8.71 9.99
CA VAL A 40 7.32 8.06 8.70
C VAL A 40 8.38 6.98 8.47
N PRO A 41 8.01 5.70 8.61
CA PRO A 41 8.96 4.61 8.49
C PRO A 41 9.44 4.42 7.05
N ASN A 42 10.64 3.85 6.89
CA ASN A 42 11.00 3.26 5.61
C ASN A 42 10.23 1.94 5.43
N THR A 43 9.26 1.95 4.53
CA THR A 43 8.35 0.82 4.33
C THR A 43 8.86 -0.23 3.34
N HIS A 44 10.13 -0.17 2.92
CA HIS A 44 10.66 -1.10 1.91
C HIS A 44 10.51 -2.56 2.33
N LEU A 45 10.90 -2.91 3.57
CA LEU A 45 10.77 -4.27 4.10
C LEU A 45 9.30 -4.70 4.25
N ALA A 46 8.40 -3.77 4.59
CA ALA A 46 6.96 -4.07 4.68
C ALA A 46 6.36 -4.37 3.30
N LEU A 47 6.77 -3.63 2.26
CA LEU A 47 6.35 -3.90 0.88
C LEU A 47 6.85 -5.25 0.39
N THR A 48 8.12 -5.57 0.64
CA THR A 48 8.70 -6.88 0.26
C THR A 48 8.09 -8.04 1.05
N LEU A 49 7.68 -7.84 2.32
CA LEU A 49 6.89 -8.84 3.06
C LEU A 49 5.52 -9.07 2.40
N GLY A 50 4.87 -8.00 1.92
CA GLY A 50 3.62 -8.11 1.16
C GLY A 50 3.79 -8.93 -0.12
N GLU A 51 4.89 -8.74 -0.86
CA GLU A 51 5.18 -9.51 -2.08
C GLU A 51 5.54 -10.97 -1.78
N TRP A 52 6.29 -11.22 -0.69
CA TRP A 52 6.52 -12.58 -0.21
C TRP A 52 5.20 -13.31 0.10
N ALA A 53 4.31 -12.64 0.81
CA ALA A 53 3.01 -13.21 1.16
C ALA A 53 2.12 -13.42 -0.08
N ARG A 54 2.23 -12.57 -1.11
CA ARG A 54 1.54 -12.73 -2.39
C ARG A 54 1.96 -14.02 -3.10
N ASP A 55 3.25 -14.29 -3.15
CA ASP A 55 3.78 -15.55 -3.74
C ASP A 55 3.36 -16.78 -2.92
N ALA A 56 3.11 -16.61 -1.61
CA ALA A 56 2.62 -17.67 -0.74
C ALA A 56 1.09 -17.91 -0.82
N GLY A 57 0.35 -17.08 -1.58
CA GLY A 57 -1.07 -17.21 -1.87
C GLY A 57 -1.93 -16.05 -1.40
N GLU A 58 -3.09 -15.88 -2.04
CA GLU A 58 -3.98 -14.74 -1.87
C GLU A 58 -4.45 -14.55 -0.41
N GLU A 59 -4.84 -15.61 0.26
CA GLU A 59 -5.29 -15.56 1.66
C GLU A 59 -4.19 -15.00 2.59
N ARG A 60 -2.95 -15.49 2.41
CA ARG A 60 -1.79 -15.01 3.17
C ARG A 60 -1.47 -13.56 2.84
N HIS A 61 -1.56 -13.19 1.56
CA HIS A 61 -1.35 -11.81 1.14
C HIS A 61 -2.34 -10.86 1.81
N VAL A 62 -3.64 -11.14 1.75
CA VAL A 62 -4.68 -10.31 2.37
C VAL A 62 -4.50 -10.22 3.88
N ALA A 63 -4.22 -11.34 4.56
CA ALA A 63 -3.98 -11.37 6.01
C ALA A 63 -2.74 -10.53 6.38
N THR A 64 -1.64 -10.68 5.65
CA THR A 64 -0.40 -9.91 5.87
C THR A 64 -0.62 -8.42 5.64
N HIS A 65 -1.29 -8.06 4.55
CA HIS A 65 -1.61 -6.66 4.24
C HIS A 65 -2.40 -6.00 5.37
N ARG A 66 -3.47 -6.65 5.84
CA ARG A 66 -4.28 -6.15 6.97
C ARG A 66 -3.46 -6.01 8.25
N ALA A 67 -2.61 -6.98 8.56
CA ALA A 67 -1.77 -6.95 9.76
C ALA A 67 -0.71 -5.84 9.71
N ILE A 68 -0.14 -5.54 8.54
CA ILE A 68 0.78 -4.42 8.34
C ILE A 68 0.05 -3.09 8.57
N PHE A 69 -1.14 -2.90 8.02
CA PHE A 69 -1.93 -1.69 8.22
C PHE A 69 -2.38 -1.51 9.68
N ASP A 70 -2.84 -2.59 10.33
CA ASP A 70 -3.16 -2.57 11.77
C ASP A 70 -1.94 -2.22 12.62
N ALA A 71 -0.79 -2.82 12.32
CA ALA A 71 0.45 -2.50 13.03
C ALA A 71 0.79 -1.01 12.95
N ARG A 72 0.64 -0.39 11.78
CA ARG A 72 0.95 1.03 11.56
C ARG A 72 -0.10 1.95 12.17
N TYR A 73 -1.34 1.78 11.75
CA TYR A 73 -2.42 2.74 12.02
C TYR A 73 -3.27 2.37 13.24
N GLY A 74 -3.31 1.09 13.62
CA GLY A 74 -3.99 0.63 14.83
C GLY A 74 -3.12 0.66 16.08
N ARG A 75 -1.81 0.35 15.93
CA ARG A 75 -0.89 0.19 17.06
C ARG A 75 0.30 1.14 17.04
N GLY A 76 0.48 1.95 16.00
CA GLY A 76 1.56 2.94 15.88
C GLY A 76 2.96 2.34 15.74
N LEU A 77 3.08 1.08 15.29
CA LEU A 77 4.36 0.39 15.21
C LEU A 77 5.20 0.91 14.04
N ASP A 78 6.52 0.82 14.20
CA ASP A 78 7.47 1.18 13.14
C ASP A 78 7.62 0.06 12.12
N LEU A 79 7.09 0.28 10.90
CA LEU A 79 7.22 -0.65 9.78
C LEU A 79 8.61 -0.67 9.14
N GLY A 80 9.52 0.20 9.54
CA GLY A 80 10.95 0.11 9.19
C GLY A 80 11.70 -0.94 10.01
N SER A 81 11.13 -1.36 11.14
CA SER A 81 11.73 -2.34 12.03
C SER A 81 11.56 -3.77 11.52
N ARG A 82 12.68 -4.42 11.17
CA ARG A 82 12.71 -5.85 10.79
C ARG A 82 12.09 -6.73 11.88
N GLN A 83 12.33 -6.41 13.16
CA GLN A 83 11.79 -7.18 14.28
C GLN A 83 10.26 -7.09 14.36
N VAL A 84 9.68 -5.90 14.14
CA VAL A 84 8.23 -5.70 14.11
C VAL A 84 7.61 -6.52 12.99
N LEU A 85 8.18 -6.48 11.79
CA LEU A 85 7.66 -7.19 10.63
C LEU A 85 7.79 -8.73 10.78
N LEU A 86 8.89 -9.22 11.36
CA LEU A 86 9.02 -10.65 11.67
C LEU A 86 8.02 -11.09 12.75
N GLY A 87 7.71 -10.22 13.72
CA GLY A 87 6.66 -10.48 14.71
C GLY A 87 5.28 -10.60 14.07
N ILE A 88 4.97 -9.75 13.08
CA ILE A 88 3.74 -9.84 12.28
C ILE A 88 3.71 -11.17 11.52
N ALA A 89 4.79 -11.49 10.79
CA ALA A 89 4.90 -12.72 10.01
C ALA A 89 4.72 -13.97 10.90
N ALA A 90 5.38 -14.01 12.06
CA ALA A 90 5.25 -15.10 13.02
C ALA A 90 3.81 -15.26 13.55
N SER A 91 3.11 -14.16 13.84
CA SER A 91 1.72 -14.20 14.31
C SER A 91 0.75 -14.76 13.27
N LEU A 92 1.12 -14.70 11.99
CA LEU A 92 0.36 -15.25 10.87
C LEU A 92 0.83 -16.65 10.45
N GLY A 93 1.79 -17.24 11.16
CA GLY A 93 2.35 -18.55 10.84
C GLY A 93 3.17 -18.57 9.55
N LEU A 94 3.74 -17.45 9.13
CA LEU A 94 4.58 -17.37 7.94
C LEU A 94 6.02 -17.79 8.26
N ASP A 95 6.74 -18.28 7.25
CA ASP A 95 8.14 -18.68 7.38
C ASP A 95 9.07 -17.47 7.54
N THR A 96 9.35 -17.11 8.80
CA THR A 96 10.20 -15.97 9.14
C THR A 96 11.65 -16.14 8.71
N GLN A 97 12.12 -17.38 8.55
CA GLN A 97 13.50 -17.66 8.09
C GLN A 97 13.60 -17.37 6.59
N ASP A 98 12.63 -17.85 5.79
CA ASP A 98 12.62 -17.57 4.37
C ASP A 98 12.35 -16.09 4.07
N ILE A 99 11.49 -15.43 4.83
CA ILE A 99 11.28 -13.96 4.76
C ILE A 99 12.58 -13.22 5.03
N SER A 100 13.31 -13.56 6.11
CA SER A 100 14.59 -12.96 6.42
C SER A 100 15.61 -13.12 5.29
N ARG A 101 15.70 -14.32 4.72
CA ARG A 101 16.56 -14.62 3.58
C ARG A 101 16.15 -13.82 2.35
N ALA A 102 14.84 -13.73 2.06
CA ALA A 102 14.33 -12.95 0.95
C ALA A 102 14.71 -11.47 1.02
N TRP A 103 14.74 -10.90 2.25
CA TRP A 103 15.21 -9.54 2.47
C TRP A 103 16.72 -9.39 2.25
N ASP A 104 17.51 -10.33 2.76
CA ASP A 104 18.97 -10.32 2.63
C ASP A 104 19.40 -10.48 1.16
N GLU A 105 18.67 -11.30 0.39
CA GLU A 105 18.84 -11.53 -1.05
C GLU A 105 18.17 -10.45 -1.93
N ARG A 106 17.43 -9.50 -1.36
CA ARG A 106 16.68 -8.47 -2.09
C ARG A 106 15.75 -9.05 -3.15
N ARG A 107 15.15 -10.21 -2.86
CA ARG A 107 14.40 -11.06 -3.81
C ARG A 107 13.28 -10.31 -4.55
N PHE A 108 12.65 -9.32 -3.94
CA PHE A 108 11.50 -8.61 -4.48
C PHE A 108 11.80 -7.18 -4.97
N ASP A 109 13.04 -6.72 -4.87
CA ASP A 109 13.42 -5.34 -5.22
C ASP A 109 13.13 -5.01 -6.69
N GLU A 110 13.42 -5.96 -7.59
CA GLU A 110 13.15 -5.79 -9.01
C GLU A 110 11.65 -5.64 -9.28
N ARG A 111 10.81 -6.49 -8.67
CA ARG A 111 9.35 -6.42 -8.80
C ARG A 111 8.80 -5.08 -8.31
N LEU A 112 9.26 -4.61 -7.15
CA LEU A 112 8.88 -3.29 -6.63
C LEU A 112 9.34 -2.16 -7.56
N GLY A 113 10.53 -2.28 -8.15
CA GLY A 113 11.03 -1.36 -9.17
C GLY A 113 10.13 -1.30 -10.40
N GLN A 114 9.69 -2.45 -10.89
CA GLN A 114 8.75 -2.56 -12.03
C GLN A 114 7.41 -1.89 -11.71
N PHE A 115 6.83 -2.13 -10.52
CA PHE A 115 5.60 -1.45 -10.11
C PHE A 115 5.76 0.07 -10.04
N ARG A 116 6.89 0.54 -9.53
CA ARG A 116 7.19 1.97 -9.50
C ARG A 116 7.28 2.57 -10.91
N HIS A 117 7.98 1.91 -11.82
CA HIS A 117 8.09 2.36 -13.20
C HIS A 117 6.73 2.39 -13.90
N LEU A 118 5.92 1.34 -13.71
CA LEU A 118 4.56 1.30 -14.25
C LEU A 118 3.69 2.44 -13.69
N ALA A 119 3.74 2.68 -12.39
CA ALA A 119 2.99 3.77 -11.76
C ALA A 119 3.37 5.14 -12.35
N LEU A 120 4.67 5.39 -12.53
CA LEU A 120 5.16 6.63 -13.16
C LEU A 120 4.72 6.74 -14.62
N TYR A 121 4.80 5.64 -15.38
CA TYR A 121 4.36 5.60 -16.78
C TYR A 121 2.85 5.90 -16.91
N LEU A 122 2.04 5.38 -16.00
CA LEU A 122 0.59 5.61 -15.96
C LEU A 122 0.22 7.00 -15.38
N GLY A 123 1.17 7.81 -14.96
CA GLY A 123 0.91 9.14 -14.39
C GLY A 123 0.37 9.11 -12.96
N VAL A 124 0.61 8.04 -12.20
CA VAL A 124 0.22 7.96 -10.77
C VAL A 124 1.08 8.93 -9.97
N ALA A 125 0.53 10.11 -9.68
CA ALA A 125 1.21 11.18 -8.94
C ALA A 125 1.01 11.10 -7.43
N ALA A 126 0.00 10.36 -6.96
CA ALA A 126 -0.32 10.22 -5.53
C ALA A 126 -1.06 8.90 -5.26
N THR A 127 -1.07 8.47 -4.00
CA THR A 127 -1.81 7.31 -3.50
C THR A 127 -2.88 7.74 -2.49
N PRO A 128 -4.01 7.01 -2.42
CA PRO A 128 -4.36 5.87 -3.25
C PRO A 128 -4.63 6.27 -4.71
N ALA A 129 -4.47 5.34 -5.64
CA ALA A 129 -4.87 5.51 -7.02
C ALA A 129 -5.49 4.22 -7.56
N ALA A 130 -6.48 4.33 -8.44
CA ALA A 130 -7.12 3.21 -9.09
C ALA A 130 -7.14 3.43 -10.61
N LEU A 131 -6.68 2.45 -11.36
CA LEU A 131 -6.84 2.41 -12.81
C LEU A 131 -8.02 1.50 -13.14
N VAL A 132 -9.08 2.09 -13.68
CA VAL A 132 -10.29 1.37 -14.09
C VAL A 132 -10.38 1.43 -15.62
N CYS A 133 -10.07 0.35 -16.30
CA CYS A 133 -9.82 0.33 -17.74
C CYS A 133 -8.76 1.39 -18.12
N ASN A 134 -9.14 2.47 -18.79
CA ASN A 134 -8.24 3.54 -19.21
C ASN A 134 -8.41 4.82 -18.38
N GLU A 135 -9.21 4.80 -17.31
CA GLU A 135 -9.47 5.95 -16.44
C GLU A 135 -8.63 5.85 -15.16
N LEU A 136 -7.68 6.78 -14.98
CA LEU A 136 -6.86 6.87 -13.76
C LEU A 136 -7.55 7.79 -12.74
N LEU A 137 -7.97 7.22 -11.62
CA LEU A 137 -8.57 7.91 -10.49
C LEU A 137 -7.53 8.10 -9.40
N ILE A 138 -7.09 9.33 -9.16
CA ILE A 138 -6.08 9.67 -8.15
C ILE A 138 -6.76 10.18 -6.88
N GLY A 139 -6.27 9.75 -5.73
CA GLY A 139 -6.79 10.07 -4.40
C GLY A 139 -7.96 9.18 -3.97
N SER A 140 -8.36 9.34 -2.72
CA SER A 140 -9.54 8.65 -2.17
C SER A 140 -10.79 9.13 -2.90
N ARG A 141 -11.54 8.21 -3.51
CA ARG A 141 -12.77 8.49 -4.25
C ARG A 141 -13.97 7.85 -3.57
N PRO A 142 -15.15 8.53 -3.59
CA PRO A 142 -16.38 7.92 -3.12
C PRO A 142 -16.70 6.63 -3.88
N TYR A 143 -17.35 5.68 -3.21
CA TYR A 143 -17.74 4.40 -3.81
C TYR A 143 -18.49 4.59 -5.14
N GLN A 144 -19.41 5.56 -5.22
CA GLN A 144 -20.19 5.82 -6.44
C GLN A 144 -19.29 6.16 -7.64
N VAL A 145 -18.24 6.96 -7.45
CA VAL A 145 -17.29 7.33 -8.52
C VAL A 145 -16.56 6.10 -9.06
N LEU A 146 -16.13 5.19 -8.17
CA LEU A 146 -15.48 3.94 -8.57
C LEU A 146 -16.47 2.99 -9.26
N SER A 147 -17.69 2.88 -8.74
CA SER A 147 -18.77 2.06 -9.32
C SER A 147 -19.17 2.55 -10.72
N ASP A 148 -19.30 3.87 -10.90
CA ASP A 148 -19.63 4.46 -12.18
C ASP A 148 -18.52 4.25 -13.22
N ALA A 149 -17.24 4.36 -12.80
CA ALA A 149 -16.10 4.07 -13.67
C ALA A 149 -16.11 2.60 -14.13
N LEU A 150 -16.36 1.67 -13.22
CA LEU A 150 -16.51 0.25 -13.55
C LEU A 150 -17.69 0.02 -14.50
N GLY A 151 -18.83 0.66 -14.25
CA GLY A 151 -20.00 0.56 -15.12
C GLY A 151 -19.71 1.03 -16.55
N ARG A 152 -19.02 2.14 -16.73
CA ARG A 152 -18.58 2.62 -18.05
C ARG A 152 -17.64 1.63 -18.75
N CYS A 153 -16.72 1.06 -18.00
CA CYS A 153 -15.78 0.06 -18.49
C CYS A 153 -16.49 -1.21 -19.03
N MET A 154 -17.53 -1.68 -18.36
CA MET A 154 -18.28 -2.88 -18.76
C MET A 154 -19.19 -2.66 -19.97
N VAL A 155 -19.60 -1.42 -20.23
CA VAL A 155 -20.51 -1.07 -21.35
C VAL A 155 -19.74 -0.81 -22.64
N THR A 156 -18.46 -0.44 -22.56
CA THR A 156 -17.62 -0.26 -23.76
C THR A 156 -16.96 -1.59 -24.11
N PRO A 157 -17.45 -2.35 -25.12
CA PRO A 157 -16.72 -3.51 -25.60
C PRO A 157 -15.36 -3.03 -26.08
N ALA A 158 -14.30 -3.74 -25.71
CA ALA A 158 -12.96 -3.52 -26.24
C ALA A 158 -13.09 -3.51 -27.77
N SER A 159 -12.95 -2.34 -28.38
CA SER A 159 -12.84 -2.20 -29.82
C SER A 159 -11.63 -3.00 -30.23
N ALA A 160 -11.86 -4.15 -30.83
CA ALA A 160 -10.80 -4.95 -31.43
C ALA A 160 -10.07 -4.02 -32.41
N GLU A 161 -8.86 -3.64 -32.11
CA GLU A 161 -7.93 -3.14 -33.11
C GLU A 161 -7.58 -4.32 -34.02
N SER A 162 -8.45 -4.55 -35.01
CA SER A 162 -8.09 -5.20 -36.25
C SER A 162 -7.60 -4.10 -37.18
N GLY A 163 -6.32 -3.79 -37.08
CA GLY A 163 -5.59 -2.98 -38.06
C GLY A 163 -4.91 -3.90 -39.04
N ASP A 164 -5.27 -3.78 -40.30
CA ASP A 164 -4.57 -4.27 -41.47
C ASP A 164 -3.09 -3.85 -41.51
#